data_c84e95961ef89f9436781c7c2653bbe7
#
_entry.id   c84e95961ef89f9436781c7c2653bbe7
#
_cell.length_a   1.000
_cell.length_b   1.000
_cell.length_c   1.000
_cell.angle_alpha   90.00
_cell.angle_beta   90.00
_cell.angle_gamma   90.00
#
_symmetry.space_group_name_H-M   'P 1'
#
loop_
_entity.id
_entity.type
_entity.pdbx_description
1 polymer ?
#
loop_
_entity_poly.entity_id
_entity_poly.type
_entity_poly.pdbx_seq_one_letter_code
_entity_poly.pdbx_strand_id
1 'polypeptide(L)'
;MKTKLIILSILLIATYFTSCHPKENNIQQSKSKENVAAFINDSLITIQELDNLIQQELFDELNRIYAIRKVALDYMITEKIFEIEANKSGTTVQEYVNKYCNDNLSDKLLSSFIKKNKLENGIIDLRRTLKFVDINSPEGENLLHKEYKNYLKKRLADSLKLVYDIRINLKSPQSPSFSLENISAKYRGNLNSKVTMLEISDLECSSCKDNYPIYKRTYNKYKDRIKFGFAHFSSYVSVSAIACECASRQGKFWEMHDLLFELTNYPDTTEIMNIAKKMELNLHQFRLDFIDSTIVSNIENNFRNIHSKGIYATPTIIINNKAIFNSASFEEIENLLLAELEIK
;
A
#
# COMPACT_ATOMS: atom_id res chain seq x y z
N MET A 1 -61.09 84.65 -21.29
CA MET A 1 -60.75 83.44 -21.97
C MET A 1 -60.10 82.50 -20.92
N LYS A 2 -60.79 81.50 -20.51
CA LYS A 2 -60.48 80.66 -19.32
C LYS A 2 -60.02 79.30 -19.79
N THR A 3 -58.77 78.95 -19.55
CA THR A 3 -58.20 77.62 -19.76
C THR A 3 -58.37 76.82 -18.49
N LYS A 4 -59.11 75.74 -18.55
CA LYS A 4 -59.29 74.78 -17.43
C LYS A 4 -58.15 73.83 -17.36
N LEU A 5 -57.53 73.71 -16.20
CA LEU A 5 -56.54 72.74 -15.83
C LEU A 5 -57.25 71.42 -15.49
N ILE A 6 -56.95 70.32 -16.19
CA ILE A 6 -57.41 68.98 -15.87
C ILE A 6 -56.28 68.28 -15.11
N ILE A 7 -56.53 68.02 -13.83
CA ILE A 7 -55.64 67.24 -13.00
C ILE A 7 -55.97 65.77 -13.22
N LEU A 8 -55.06 65.03 -13.83
CA LEU A 8 -55.12 63.57 -14.01
C LEU A 8 -54.47 62.88 -12.80
N SER A 9 -55.27 62.30 -11.94
CA SER A 9 -54.86 61.52 -10.83
C SER A 9 -54.42 60.14 -11.32
N ILE A 10 -53.10 59.86 -11.32
CA ILE A 10 -52.57 58.54 -11.61
C ILE A 10 -52.59 57.70 -10.32
N LEU A 11 -53.47 56.71 -10.28
CA LEU A 11 -53.52 55.66 -9.26
C LEU A 11 -52.31 54.74 -9.47
N LEU A 12 -51.33 54.79 -8.56
CA LEU A 12 -50.26 53.84 -8.51
C LEU A 12 -50.78 52.54 -7.88
N ILE A 13 -51.04 51.52 -8.71
CA ILE A 13 -51.26 50.15 -8.27
C ILE A 13 -49.89 49.56 -8.01
N ALA A 14 -49.49 49.47 -6.74
CA ALA A 14 -48.31 48.70 -6.31
C ALA A 14 -48.65 47.19 -6.40
N THR A 15 -48.29 46.55 -7.48
CA THR A 15 -48.28 45.09 -7.58
C THR A 15 -47.09 44.58 -6.75
N TYR A 16 -47.41 43.99 -5.63
CA TYR A 16 -46.44 43.18 -4.87
C TYR A 16 -46.05 41.95 -5.71
N PHE A 17 -44.94 42.04 -6.43
CA PHE A 17 -44.26 40.84 -6.89
C PHE A 17 -43.62 40.19 -5.67
N THR A 18 -44.27 39.19 -5.10
CA THR A 18 -43.59 38.22 -4.23
C THR A 18 -42.60 37.45 -5.09
N SER A 19 -41.37 37.93 -5.09
CA SER A 19 -40.22 37.18 -5.63
C SER A 19 -40.08 35.91 -4.80
N CYS A 20 -40.54 34.79 -5.33
CA CYS A 20 -40.11 33.49 -4.87
C CYS A 20 -38.62 33.38 -5.17
N HIS A 21 -37.76 33.72 -4.21
CA HIS A 21 -36.39 33.27 -4.21
C HIS A 21 -36.42 31.76 -4.01
N PRO A 22 -35.89 30.95 -4.91
CA PRO A 22 -35.66 29.55 -4.60
C PRO A 22 -34.69 29.50 -3.42
N LYS A 23 -35.05 28.77 -2.42
CA LYS A 23 -34.22 28.57 -1.20
C LYS A 23 -32.89 28.00 -1.61
N GLU A 24 -31.83 28.83 -1.77
CA GLU A 24 -30.44 28.40 -1.86
C GLU A 24 -30.01 27.55 -0.64
N ASN A 25 -30.76 27.72 0.47
CA ASN A 25 -30.52 26.90 1.69
C ASN A 25 -30.78 25.39 1.53
N ASN A 26 -31.57 24.97 0.52
CA ASN A 26 -31.83 23.53 0.33
C ASN A 26 -30.67 22.77 -0.37
N ILE A 27 -29.87 23.46 -1.17
CA ILE A 27 -28.72 22.83 -1.86
C ILE A 27 -27.53 22.72 -0.91
N GLN A 28 -27.29 23.70 -0.04
CA GLN A 28 -26.27 23.60 1.00
C GLN A 28 -26.66 22.61 2.10
N GLN A 29 -27.94 22.55 2.49
CA GLN A 29 -28.41 21.53 3.44
C GLN A 29 -28.43 20.12 2.84
N SER A 30 -28.69 19.94 1.54
CA SER A 30 -28.58 18.61 0.90
C SER A 30 -27.13 18.16 0.78
N LYS A 31 -26.20 19.05 0.39
CA LYS A 31 -24.76 18.75 0.38
C LYS A 31 -24.20 18.46 1.78
N SER A 32 -24.70 19.13 2.83
CA SER A 32 -24.29 18.86 4.19
C SER A 32 -24.83 17.53 4.71
N LYS A 33 -26.00 17.06 4.27
CA LYS A 33 -26.56 15.75 4.64
C LYS A 33 -25.86 14.58 3.97
N GLU A 34 -25.35 14.73 2.75
CA GLU A 34 -24.60 13.70 2.04
C GLU A 34 -23.25 13.38 2.72
N ASN A 35 -22.70 14.31 3.52
CA ASN A 35 -21.43 14.13 4.22
C ASN A 35 -21.57 13.72 5.69
N VAL A 36 -22.78 13.46 6.18
CA VAL A 36 -23.04 13.02 7.55
C VAL A 36 -23.26 11.51 7.55
N ALA A 37 -22.44 10.79 8.33
CA ALA A 37 -22.54 9.36 8.50
C ALA A 37 -23.56 8.98 9.59
N ALA A 38 -23.63 9.74 10.69
CA ALA A 38 -24.56 9.49 11.79
C ALA A 38 -24.87 10.75 12.59
N PHE A 39 -25.99 10.71 13.33
CA PHE A 39 -26.35 11.67 14.36
C PHE A 39 -26.46 10.99 15.71
N ILE A 40 -25.94 11.62 16.74
CA ILE A 40 -26.07 11.20 18.15
C ILE A 40 -26.60 12.43 18.91
N ASN A 41 -27.88 12.48 19.15
CA ASN A 41 -28.58 13.69 19.63
C ASN A 41 -28.25 14.91 18.73
N ASP A 42 -27.62 15.95 19.28
CA ASP A 42 -27.21 17.16 18.57
C ASP A 42 -25.81 17.07 17.97
N SER A 43 -25.09 15.98 18.20
CA SER A 43 -23.75 15.72 17.65
C SER A 43 -23.84 14.92 16.37
N LEU A 44 -22.92 15.18 15.44
CA LEU A 44 -22.84 14.46 14.16
C LEU A 44 -21.49 13.78 13.99
N ILE A 45 -21.50 12.67 13.24
CA ILE A 45 -20.31 12.01 12.72
C ILE A 45 -20.33 12.18 11.22
N THR A 46 -19.27 12.73 10.66
CA THR A 46 -19.13 12.95 9.21
C THR A 46 -18.45 11.76 8.52
N ILE A 47 -18.68 11.62 7.22
CA ILE A 47 -17.93 10.67 6.37
C ILE A 47 -16.42 10.96 6.44
N GLN A 48 -16.03 12.25 6.47
CA GLN A 48 -14.62 12.63 6.56
C GLN A 48 -13.96 12.16 7.87
N GLU A 49 -14.68 12.20 8.99
CA GLU A 49 -14.17 11.66 10.26
C GLU A 49 -13.99 10.15 10.20
N LEU A 50 -14.93 9.42 9.56
CA LEU A 50 -14.77 7.99 9.30
C LEU A 50 -13.58 7.72 8.40
N ASP A 51 -13.46 8.42 7.27
CA ASP A 51 -12.37 8.26 6.32
C ASP A 51 -10.99 8.54 6.98
N ASN A 52 -10.92 9.53 7.86
CA ASN A 52 -9.71 9.82 8.62
C ASN A 52 -9.35 8.69 9.59
N LEU A 53 -10.35 8.04 10.19
CA LEU A 53 -10.14 6.93 11.13
C LEU A 53 -9.63 5.65 10.43
N ILE A 54 -10.00 5.45 9.16
CA ILE A 54 -9.68 4.27 8.37
C ILE A 54 -8.81 4.59 7.14
N GLN A 55 -8.09 5.72 7.17
CA GLN A 55 -7.44 6.26 5.96
C GLN A 55 -6.40 5.31 5.35
N GLN A 56 -5.67 4.51 6.14
CA GLN A 56 -4.76 3.51 5.61
C GLN A 56 -5.55 2.37 4.95
N GLU A 57 -6.60 1.87 5.58
CA GLU A 57 -7.42 0.79 5.03
C GLU A 57 -8.07 1.21 3.71
N LEU A 58 -8.61 2.43 3.63
CA LEU A 58 -9.12 2.99 2.39
C LEU A 58 -8.04 3.08 1.30
N PHE A 59 -6.85 3.54 1.66
CA PHE A 59 -5.73 3.62 0.72
C PHE A 59 -5.33 2.24 0.21
N ASP A 60 -5.27 1.24 1.08
CA ASP A 60 -4.93 -0.13 0.71
C ASP A 60 -5.99 -0.76 -0.21
N GLU A 61 -7.28 -0.58 0.08
CA GLU A 61 -8.37 -1.06 -0.77
C GLU A 61 -8.39 -0.37 -2.14
N LEU A 62 -8.16 0.94 -2.19
CA LEU A 62 -8.04 1.67 -3.45
C LEU A 62 -6.86 1.16 -4.29
N ASN A 63 -5.73 0.82 -3.67
CA ASN A 63 -4.58 0.23 -4.37
C ASN A 63 -4.88 -1.18 -4.88
N ARG A 64 -5.63 -2.00 -4.13
CA ARG A 64 -6.10 -3.32 -4.61
C ARG A 64 -7.01 -3.18 -5.83
N ILE A 65 -7.97 -2.25 -5.78
CA ILE A 65 -8.84 -1.94 -6.92
C ILE A 65 -8.02 -1.44 -8.12
N TYR A 66 -7.05 -0.56 -7.88
CA TYR A 66 -6.15 -0.06 -8.92
C TYR A 66 -5.36 -1.20 -9.58
N ALA A 67 -4.80 -2.12 -8.79
CA ALA A 67 -4.06 -3.28 -9.31
C ALA A 67 -4.96 -4.17 -10.20
N ILE A 68 -6.20 -4.44 -9.79
CA ILE A 68 -7.19 -5.18 -10.59
C ILE A 68 -7.47 -4.45 -11.91
N ARG A 69 -7.71 -3.14 -11.85
CA ARG A 69 -7.94 -2.31 -13.04
C ARG A 69 -6.74 -2.30 -13.98
N LYS A 70 -5.53 -2.24 -13.44
CA LYS A 70 -4.28 -2.26 -14.23
C LYS A 70 -4.13 -3.55 -15.03
N VAL A 71 -4.42 -4.70 -14.39
CA VAL A 71 -4.39 -6.01 -15.06
C VAL A 71 -5.46 -6.09 -16.16
N ALA A 72 -6.70 -5.66 -15.85
CA ALA A 72 -7.79 -5.64 -16.83
C ALA A 72 -7.48 -4.70 -18.01
N LEU A 73 -6.91 -3.53 -17.74
CA LEU A 73 -6.51 -2.58 -18.78
C LEU A 73 -5.42 -3.14 -19.68
N ASP A 74 -4.41 -3.81 -19.14
CA ASP A 74 -3.34 -4.45 -19.93
C ASP A 74 -3.90 -5.54 -20.85
N TYR A 75 -4.86 -6.33 -20.34
CA TYR A 75 -5.59 -7.30 -21.15
C TYR A 75 -6.37 -6.62 -22.29
N MET A 76 -7.15 -5.57 -21.99
CA MET A 76 -7.93 -4.85 -23.01
C MET A 76 -7.05 -4.19 -24.06
N ILE A 77 -5.92 -3.61 -23.67
CA ILE A 77 -4.91 -3.05 -24.59
C ILE A 77 -4.40 -4.15 -25.52
N THR A 78 -4.06 -5.32 -24.98
CA THR A 78 -3.56 -6.45 -25.73
C THR A 78 -4.58 -6.94 -26.76
N GLU A 79 -5.83 -7.17 -26.36
CA GLU A 79 -6.87 -7.60 -27.27
C GLU A 79 -7.15 -6.56 -28.35
N LYS A 80 -7.14 -5.27 -27.99
CA LYS A 80 -7.34 -4.19 -28.97
C LYS A 80 -6.22 -4.09 -30.01
N ILE A 81 -4.97 -4.28 -29.59
CA ILE A 81 -3.83 -4.34 -30.53
C ILE A 81 -3.97 -5.54 -31.46
N PHE A 82 -4.37 -6.71 -30.96
CA PHE A 82 -4.59 -7.88 -31.79
C PHE A 82 -5.74 -7.68 -32.78
N GLU A 83 -6.84 -7.03 -32.38
CA GLU A 83 -7.91 -6.64 -33.32
C GLU A 83 -7.39 -5.73 -34.44
N ILE A 84 -6.58 -4.74 -34.12
CA ILE A 84 -6.00 -3.82 -35.11
C ILE A 84 -5.12 -4.59 -36.10
N GLU A 85 -4.22 -5.44 -35.61
CA GLU A 85 -3.29 -6.23 -36.48
C GLU A 85 -4.03 -7.28 -37.32
N ALA A 86 -5.02 -7.97 -36.74
CA ALA A 86 -5.85 -8.92 -37.44
C ALA A 86 -6.62 -8.23 -38.61
N ASN A 87 -7.22 -7.07 -38.32
CA ASN A 87 -7.93 -6.28 -39.37
C ASN A 87 -6.98 -5.83 -40.49
N LYS A 88 -5.74 -5.40 -40.19
CA LYS A 88 -4.72 -5.06 -41.21
C LYS A 88 -4.37 -6.25 -42.07
N SER A 89 -4.43 -7.45 -41.49
CA SER A 89 -4.08 -8.71 -42.19
C SER A 89 -5.30 -9.35 -42.91
N GLY A 90 -6.49 -8.78 -42.77
CA GLY A 90 -7.74 -9.35 -43.29
C GLY A 90 -8.12 -10.67 -42.66
N THR A 91 -7.77 -10.90 -41.37
CA THR A 91 -7.99 -12.15 -40.65
C THR A 91 -8.74 -11.91 -39.34
N THR A 92 -9.20 -12.96 -38.69
CA THR A 92 -9.70 -12.90 -37.33
C THR A 92 -8.53 -12.83 -36.33
N VAL A 93 -8.77 -12.33 -35.11
CA VAL A 93 -7.76 -12.32 -34.04
C VAL A 93 -7.20 -13.71 -33.78
N GLN A 94 -8.08 -14.72 -33.78
CA GLN A 94 -7.67 -16.11 -33.54
C GLN A 94 -6.73 -16.64 -34.63
N GLU A 95 -7.03 -16.36 -35.89
CA GLU A 95 -6.19 -16.74 -37.02
C GLU A 95 -4.85 -16.03 -37.02
N TYR A 96 -4.86 -14.72 -36.74
CA TYR A 96 -3.64 -13.90 -36.62
C TYR A 96 -2.70 -14.42 -35.54
N VAL A 97 -3.22 -14.63 -34.33
CA VAL A 97 -2.42 -15.12 -33.19
C VAL A 97 -1.97 -16.55 -33.41
N ASN A 98 -2.83 -17.44 -33.93
CA ASN A 98 -2.48 -18.83 -34.22
C ASN A 98 -1.38 -18.93 -35.28
N LYS A 99 -1.47 -18.13 -36.35
CA LYS A 99 -0.43 -18.07 -37.37
C LYS A 99 0.93 -17.71 -36.77
N TYR A 100 0.99 -16.63 -35.99
CA TYR A 100 2.22 -16.25 -35.30
C TYR A 100 2.75 -17.37 -34.39
N CYS A 101 1.89 -18.00 -33.60
CA CYS A 101 2.31 -19.09 -32.73
C CYS A 101 2.87 -20.27 -33.53
N ASN A 102 2.20 -20.67 -34.62
CA ASN A 102 2.64 -21.80 -35.46
C ASN A 102 3.96 -21.50 -36.19
N ASP A 103 4.12 -20.29 -36.69
CA ASP A 103 5.36 -19.85 -37.38
C ASP A 103 6.56 -19.77 -36.42
N ASN A 104 6.33 -19.65 -35.14
CA ASN A 104 7.35 -19.55 -34.09
C ASN A 104 7.47 -20.83 -33.23
N LEU A 105 6.72 -21.88 -33.51
CA LEU A 105 6.92 -23.19 -32.92
C LEU A 105 8.21 -23.82 -33.42
N SER A 106 9.26 -23.83 -32.59
CA SER A 106 10.53 -24.50 -32.94
C SER A 106 11.11 -25.18 -31.71
N ASP A 107 11.78 -26.31 -31.91
CA ASP A 107 12.41 -27.10 -30.83
C ASP A 107 13.46 -26.28 -30.06
N LYS A 108 14.16 -25.39 -30.74
CA LYS A 108 15.13 -24.48 -30.10
C LYS A 108 14.46 -23.51 -29.11
N LEU A 109 13.33 -22.90 -29.49
CA LEU A 109 12.59 -22.00 -28.62
C LEU A 109 11.87 -22.74 -27.51
N LEU A 110 11.33 -23.93 -27.79
CA LEU A 110 10.74 -24.81 -26.80
C LEU A 110 11.77 -25.24 -25.74
N SER A 111 12.95 -25.66 -26.16
CA SER A 111 14.04 -26.02 -25.24
C SER A 111 14.45 -24.81 -24.37
N SER A 112 14.51 -23.61 -24.95
CA SER A 112 14.78 -22.38 -24.19
C SER A 112 13.66 -22.05 -23.20
N PHE A 113 12.40 -22.29 -23.56
CA PHE A 113 11.24 -22.11 -22.69
C PHE A 113 11.27 -23.09 -21.50
N ILE A 114 11.57 -24.37 -21.76
CA ILE A 114 11.75 -25.42 -20.74
C ILE A 114 12.80 -24.99 -19.72
N LYS A 115 13.98 -24.60 -20.21
CA LYS A 115 15.09 -24.13 -19.36
C LYS A 115 14.70 -22.90 -18.53
N LYS A 116 14.11 -21.89 -19.16
CA LYS A 116 13.70 -20.64 -18.47
C LYS A 116 12.69 -20.89 -17.36
N ASN A 117 11.78 -21.85 -17.52
CA ASN A 117 10.75 -22.20 -16.53
C ASN A 117 11.18 -23.32 -15.58
N LYS A 118 12.47 -23.72 -15.61
CA LYS A 118 13.04 -24.76 -14.73
C LYS A 118 12.29 -26.09 -14.82
N LEU A 119 11.88 -26.47 -16.04
CA LEU A 119 11.16 -27.72 -16.31
C LEU A 119 12.10 -28.87 -16.73
N GLU A 120 13.43 -28.66 -16.62
CA GLU A 120 14.45 -29.67 -16.99
C GLU A 120 14.37 -30.93 -16.12
N ASN A 121 13.76 -30.85 -14.94
CA ASN A 121 13.49 -32.01 -14.09
C ASN A 121 12.38 -32.92 -14.65
N GLY A 122 11.75 -32.54 -15.76
CA GLY A 122 10.70 -33.33 -16.42
C GLY A 122 9.34 -33.28 -15.70
N ILE A 123 9.11 -32.37 -14.76
CA ILE A 123 7.88 -32.32 -13.97
C ILE A 123 7.24 -30.91 -14.09
N ILE A 124 5.96 -30.89 -14.43
CA ILE A 124 5.10 -29.68 -14.35
C ILE A 124 4.39 -29.69 -13.00
N ASP A 125 4.67 -28.69 -12.19
CA ASP A 125 4.07 -28.49 -10.87
C ASP A 125 2.79 -27.64 -11.00
N LEU A 126 1.64 -28.29 -10.89
CA LEU A 126 0.32 -27.64 -10.87
C LEU A 126 -0.13 -27.38 -9.42
N ARG A 127 0.59 -26.53 -8.69
CA ARG A 127 0.38 -26.26 -7.24
C ARG A 127 -1.07 -25.98 -6.86
N ARG A 128 -1.84 -25.30 -7.71
CA ARG A 128 -3.26 -25.03 -7.44
C ARG A 128 -4.13 -26.27 -7.32
N THR A 129 -3.73 -27.37 -7.97
CA THR A 129 -4.45 -28.66 -7.97
C THR A 129 -3.70 -29.73 -7.19
N LEU A 130 -2.55 -29.40 -6.58
CA LEU A 130 -1.65 -30.35 -5.92
C LEU A 130 -1.25 -31.54 -6.83
N LYS A 131 -1.17 -31.27 -8.14
CA LYS A 131 -0.87 -32.28 -9.15
C LYS A 131 0.52 -32.03 -9.75
N PHE A 132 1.28 -33.11 -9.87
CA PHE A 132 2.55 -33.15 -10.58
C PHE A 132 2.37 -33.97 -11.87
N VAL A 133 2.79 -33.43 -12.99
CA VAL A 133 2.60 -34.05 -14.31
C VAL A 133 3.96 -34.25 -14.96
N ASP A 134 4.25 -35.49 -15.39
CA ASP A 134 5.43 -35.78 -16.19
C ASP A 134 5.32 -35.08 -17.55
N ILE A 135 6.33 -34.27 -17.88
CA ILE A 135 6.40 -33.49 -19.13
C ILE A 135 6.35 -34.35 -20.39
N ASN A 136 6.80 -35.62 -20.29
CA ASN A 136 6.81 -36.56 -21.39
C ASN A 136 5.53 -37.42 -21.48
N SER A 137 4.60 -37.25 -20.55
CA SER A 137 3.29 -37.89 -20.66
C SER A 137 2.41 -37.14 -21.69
N PRO A 138 1.41 -37.81 -22.30
CA PRO A 138 0.47 -37.14 -23.22
C PRO A 138 -0.21 -35.90 -22.60
N GLU A 139 -0.50 -35.94 -21.31
CA GLU A 139 -1.06 -34.82 -20.56
C GLU A 139 0.01 -33.70 -20.41
N GLY A 140 1.24 -34.06 -20.09
CA GLY A 140 2.36 -33.13 -19.91
C GLY A 140 2.74 -32.44 -21.21
N GLU A 141 2.81 -33.17 -22.32
CA GLU A 141 3.05 -32.59 -23.65
C GLU A 141 1.95 -31.57 -24.01
N ASN A 142 0.68 -31.92 -23.79
CA ASN A 142 -0.42 -30.99 -24.06
C ASN A 142 -0.35 -29.72 -23.19
N LEU A 143 -0.02 -29.86 -21.91
CA LEU A 143 0.16 -28.73 -21.00
C LEU A 143 1.36 -27.88 -21.44
N LEU A 144 2.49 -28.49 -21.75
CA LEU A 144 3.68 -27.81 -22.21
C LEU A 144 3.41 -27.01 -23.50
N HIS A 145 2.75 -27.62 -24.48
CA HIS A 145 2.37 -26.95 -25.72
C HIS A 145 1.40 -25.79 -25.46
N LYS A 146 0.45 -25.93 -24.57
CA LYS A 146 -0.47 -24.87 -24.19
C LYS A 146 0.27 -23.70 -23.54
N GLU A 147 1.12 -23.96 -22.56
CA GLU A 147 1.92 -22.94 -21.87
C GLU A 147 2.91 -22.26 -22.81
N TYR A 148 3.51 -23.01 -23.73
CA TYR A 148 4.39 -22.45 -24.73
C TYR A 148 3.64 -21.53 -25.72
N LYS A 149 2.45 -21.89 -26.16
CA LYS A 149 1.59 -21.00 -26.97
C LYS A 149 1.21 -19.73 -26.21
N ASN A 150 0.87 -19.84 -24.93
CA ASN A 150 0.61 -18.66 -24.07
C ASN A 150 1.83 -17.74 -23.97
N TYR A 151 3.01 -18.33 -23.84
CA TYR A 151 4.27 -17.57 -23.86
C TYR A 151 4.50 -16.86 -25.19
N LEU A 152 4.25 -17.52 -26.34
CA LEU A 152 4.36 -16.91 -27.66
C LEU A 152 3.33 -15.80 -27.85
N LYS A 153 2.07 -16.01 -27.45
CA LYS A 153 1.02 -14.97 -27.46
C LYS A 153 1.46 -13.75 -26.65
N LYS A 154 2.03 -13.97 -25.46
CA LYS A 154 2.56 -12.88 -24.63
C LYS A 154 3.72 -12.16 -25.31
N ARG A 155 4.68 -12.87 -25.90
CA ARG A 155 5.79 -12.26 -26.67
C ARG A 155 5.31 -11.39 -27.81
N LEU A 156 4.31 -11.87 -28.57
CA LEU A 156 3.68 -11.09 -29.64
C LEU A 156 3.08 -9.80 -29.07
N ALA A 157 2.30 -9.90 -28.00
CA ALA A 157 1.71 -8.74 -27.34
C ALA A 157 2.75 -7.72 -26.89
N ASP A 158 3.79 -8.20 -26.19
CA ASP A 158 4.88 -7.34 -25.70
C ASP A 158 5.62 -6.64 -26.84
N SER A 159 5.89 -7.35 -27.94
CA SER A 159 6.54 -6.75 -29.13
C SER A 159 5.66 -5.70 -29.82
N LEU A 160 4.38 -5.96 -29.95
CA LEU A 160 3.43 -5.02 -30.55
C LEU A 160 3.23 -3.79 -29.68
N LYS A 161 3.15 -3.94 -28.35
CA LYS A 161 3.06 -2.79 -27.43
C LYS A 161 4.20 -1.79 -27.59
N LEU A 162 5.38 -2.21 -28.04
CA LEU A 162 6.51 -1.31 -28.30
C LEU A 162 6.33 -0.46 -29.57
N VAL A 163 5.46 -0.87 -30.49
CA VAL A 163 5.24 -0.19 -31.77
C VAL A 163 4.09 0.82 -31.70
N TYR A 164 3.15 0.62 -30.77
CA TYR A 164 1.97 1.47 -30.63
C TYR A 164 2.20 2.63 -29.66
N ASP A 165 1.67 3.83 -29.97
CA ASP A 165 1.59 4.95 -29.01
C ASP A 165 0.45 4.65 -28.00
N ILE A 166 0.81 4.08 -26.85
CA ILE A 166 -0.13 3.72 -25.80
C ILE A 166 -0.05 4.74 -24.67
N ARG A 167 -1.14 5.51 -24.47
CA ARG A 167 -1.24 6.51 -23.39
C ARG A 167 -2.19 6.02 -22.32
N ILE A 168 -1.66 5.75 -21.14
CA ILE A 168 -2.42 5.26 -20.00
C ILE A 168 -2.78 6.43 -19.07
N ASN A 169 -4.08 6.68 -18.89
CA ASN A 169 -4.61 7.72 -17.99
C ASN A 169 -5.13 7.15 -16.65
N LEU A 170 -4.92 5.86 -16.38
CA LEU A 170 -5.30 5.25 -15.12
C LEU A 170 -4.39 5.78 -14.01
N LYS A 171 -4.93 6.62 -13.13
CA LYS A 171 -4.18 7.21 -12.02
C LYS A 171 -4.11 6.25 -10.84
N SER A 172 -2.91 6.12 -10.24
CA SER A 172 -2.75 5.41 -8.98
C SER A 172 -3.38 6.19 -7.82
N PRO A 173 -3.89 5.50 -6.80
CA PRO A 173 -4.30 6.15 -5.55
C PRO A 173 -3.14 6.95 -4.95
N GLN A 174 -3.48 8.05 -4.32
CA GLN A 174 -2.50 8.85 -3.60
C GLN A 174 -2.53 8.47 -2.13
N SER A 175 -1.36 8.29 -1.53
CA SER A 175 -1.28 8.05 -0.09
C SER A 175 -1.87 9.24 0.67
N PRO A 176 -2.71 8.99 1.69
CA PRO A 176 -3.12 10.05 2.60
C PRO A 176 -1.89 10.62 3.32
N SER A 177 -2.03 11.85 3.82
CA SER A 177 -0.97 12.48 4.61
C SER A 177 -1.16 12.16 6.09
N PHE A 178 -0.32 11.29 6.62
CA PHE A 178 -0.37 10.89 8.04
C PHE A 178 0.34 11.92 8.91
N SER A 179 -0.34 12.42 9.95
CA SER A 179 0.33 13.19 10.99
C SER A 179 1.14 12.26 11.89
N LEU A 180 2.44 12.51 12.02
CA LEU A 180 3.33 11.76 12.91
C LEU A 180 3.46 12.40 14.30
N GLU A 181 2.70 13.45 14.58
CA GLU A 181 2.68 14.11 15.89
C GLU A 181 2.19 13.16 16.99
N ASN A 182 2.82 13.23 18.15
CA ASN A 182 2.54 12.42 19.32
C ASN A 182 2.76 10.90 19.14
N ILE A 183 3.41 10.48 18.06
CA ILE A 183 3.91 9.12 17.92
C ILE A 183 5.26 9.01 18.62
N SER A 184 5.34 8.15 19.64
CA SER A 184 6.61 7.83 20.28
C SER A 184 7.38 6.86 19.41
N ALA A 185 8.52 7.30 18.86
CA ALA A 185 9.38 6.49 18.01
C ALA A 185 10.84 6.60 18.44
N LYS A 186 11.60 5.52 18.23
CA LYS A 186 13.05 5.52 18.39
C LYS A 186 13.69 5.78 17.03
N TYR A 187 14.75 6.59 17.01
CA TYR A 187 15.39 6.99 15.76
C TYR A 187 16.85 6.57 15.70
N ARG A 188 17.32 6.20 14.50
CA ARG A 188 18.72 5.94 14.14
C ARG A 188 19.05 6.46 12.75
N GLY A 189 20.31 6.36 12.33
CA GLY A 189 20.78 6.86 11.04
C GLY A 189 21.11 8.35 11.10
N ASN A 190 20.88 9.09 10.02
CA ASN A 190 21.12 10.53 9.97
C ASN A 190 19.97 11.30 10.66
N LEU A 191 20.12 11.58 11.94
CA LEU A 191 19.09 12.26 12.74
C LEU A 191 18.79 13.69 12.24
N ASN A 192 19.68 14.31 11.46
CA ASN A 192 19.50 15.65 10.89
C ASN A 192 18.83 15.62 9.51
N SER A 193 18.55 14.42 8.97
CA SER A 193 17.89 14.30 7.68
C SER A 193 16.45 14.84 7.73
N LYS A 194 16.04 15.52 6.67
CA LYS A 194 14.65 15.92 6.45
C LYS A 194 13.78 14.77 5.91
N VAL A 195 14.41 13.71 5.41
CA VAL A 195 13.69 12.49 4.98
C VAL A 195 13.71 11.49 6.12
N THR A 196 12.52 11.11 6.55
CA THR A 196 12.31 10.13 7.61
C THR A 196 11.58 8.91 7.04
N MET A 197 12.09 7.72 7.31
CA MET A 197 11.36 6.47 7.14
C MET A 197 10.97 5.95 8.53
N LEU A 198 9.68 5.92 8.83
CA LEU A 198 9.14 5.38 10.07
C LEU A 198 8.55 4.00 9.80
N GLU A 199 9.05 3.01 10.52
CA GLU A 199 8.48 1.66 10.61
C GLU A 199 7.53 1.60 11.81
N ILE A 200 6.26 1.35 11.54
CA ILE A 200 5.23 1.08 12.56
C ILE A 200 5.00 -0.42 12.54
N SER A 201 5.40 -1.10 13.60
CA SER A 201 5.63 -2.54 13.54
C SER A 201 5.47 -3.20 14.91
N ASP A 202 5.38 -4.53 14.89
CA ASP A 202 5.34 -5.38 16.09
C ASP A 202 6.44 -6.44 15.98
N LEU A 203 7.25 -6.55 17.01
CA LEU A 203 8.35 -7.51 17.10
C LEU A 203 7.89 -8.99 17.11
N GLU A 204 6.61 -9.23 17.39
CA GLU A 204 5.99 -10.57 17.39
C GLU A 204 4.99 -10.76 16.25
N CYS A 205 4.98 -9.88 15.26
CA CYS A 205 4.24 -10.05 14.03
C CYS A 205 5.06 -10.82 12.98
N SER A 206 4.53 -11.93 12.45
CA SER A 206 5.22 -12.73 11.42
C SER A 206 5.55 -11.93 10.16
N SER A 207 4.59 -11.16 9.65
CA SER A 207 4.81 -10.31 8.47
C SER A 207 5.89 -9.26 8.71
N CYS A 208 6.01 -8.73 9.93
CA CYS A 208 7.08 -7.79 10.29
C CYS A 208 8.45 -8.46 10.26
N LYS A 209 8.55 -9.68 10.82
CA LYS A 209 9.77 -10.49 10.75
C LYS A 209 10.16 -10.85 9.32
N ASP A 210 9.20 -11.27 8.50
CA ASP A 210 9.44 -11.64 7.11
C ASP A 210 9.96 -10.44 6.28
N ASN A 211 9.50 -9.22 6.61
CA ASN A 211 9.90 -8.00 5.91
C ASN A 211 11.16 -7.33 6.50
N TYR A 212 11.58 -7.71 7.71
CA TYR A 212 12.76 -7.11 8.38
C TYR A 212 14.04 -7.11 7.52
N PRO A 213 14.37 -8.17 6.75
CA PRO A 213 15.55 -8.15 5.86
C PRO A 213 15.52 -7.01 4.84
N ILE A 214 14.32 -6.61 4.36
CA ILE A 214 14.13 -5.49 3.44
C ILE A 214 14.45 -4.17 4.15
N TYR A 215 13.94 -3.99 5.37
CA TYR A 215 14.17 -2.78 6.17
C TYR A 215 15.63 -2.66 6.60
N LYS A 216 16.25 -3.76 7.00
CA LYS A 216 17.70 -3.84 7.32
C LYS A 216 18.56 -3.49 6.10
N ARG A 217 18.22 -4.00 4.92
CA ARG A 217 18.88 -3.63 3.66
C ARG A 217 18.73 -2.15 3.37
N THR A 218 17.52 -1.61 3.52
CA THR A 218 17.24 -0.18 3.30
C THR A 218 18.03 0.68 4.27
N TYR A 219 18.05 0.33 5.56
CA TYR A 219 18.86 1.02 6.56
C TYR A 219 20.34 1.02 6.19
N ASN A 220 20.93 -0.14 5.89
CA ASN A 220 22.35 -0.25 5.55
C ASN A 220 22.74 0.60 4.33
N LYS A 221 21.83 0.71 3.35
CA LYS A 221 22.06 1.51 2.13
C LYS A 221 21.93 3.01 2.36
N TYR A 222 21.03 3.45 3.25
CA TYR A 222 20.64 4.86 3.36
C TYR A 222 20.89 5.49 4.73
N LYS A 223 21.49 4.80 5.71
CA LYS A 223 21.68 5.28 7.09
C LYS A 223 22.38 6.63 7.22
N ASP A 224 23.26 6.96 6.28
CA ASP A 224 24.01 8.23 6.31
C ASP A 224 23.21 9.39 5.68
N ARG A 225 22.10 9.08 5.00
CA ARG A 225 21.28 10.06 4.28
C ARG A 225 19.90 10.29 4.89
N ILE A 226 19.37 9.31 5.59
CA ILE A 226 17.97 9.24 6.02
C ILE A 226 17.89 9.00 7.53
N LYS A 227 16.89 9.59 8.16
CA LYS A 227 16.49 9.29 9.54
C LYS A 227 15.53 8.09 9.53
N PHE A 228 15.88 7.03 10.26
CA PHE A 228 15.06 5.84 10.41
C PHE A 228 14.42 5.82 11.78
N GLY A 229 13.11 5.56 11.83
CA GLY A 229 12.33 5.45 13.05
C GLY A 229 11.65 4.11 13.18
N PHE A 230 11.43 3.69 14.43
CA PHE A 230 10.60 2.53 14.78
C PHE A 230 9.59 2.93 15.86
N ALA A 231 8.34 2.51 15.70
CA ALA A 231 7.28 2.70 16.68
C ALA A 231 6.55 1.38 16.92
N HIS A 232 6.42 1.00 18.20
CA HIS A 232 5.62 -0.16 18.58
C HIS A 232 4.15 0.03 18.26
N PHE A 233 3.56 -0.97 17.56
CA PHE A 233 2.14 -1.00 17.25
C PHE A 233 1.59 -2.42 17.35
N SER A 234 0.98 -2.73 18.51
CA SER A 234 0.33 -4.00 18.77
C SER A 234 -0.85 -3.77 19.71
N SER A 235 -1.93 -4.53 19.54
CA SER A 235 -3.10 -4.48 20.42
C SER A 235 -2.85 -5.09 21.80
N TYR A 236 -1.72 -5.76 21.97
CA TYR A 236 -1.23 -6.26 23.26
C TYR A 236 0.25 -5.92 23.43
N VAL A 237 0.71 -5.79 24.66
CA VAL A 237 2.11 -5.48 24.95
C VAL A 237 2.89 -6.77 25.11
N SER A 238 3.76 -7.05 24.12
CA SER A 238 4.60 -8.25 24.11
C SER A 238 5.82 -8.13 25.02
N VAL A 239 6.36 -9.28 25.45
CA VAL A 239 7.63 -9.30 26.20
C VAL A 239 8.79 -8.73 25.40
N SER A 240 8.77 -8.89 24.08
CA SER A 240 9.73 -8.32 23.15
C SER A 240 9.69 -6.78 23.13
N ALA A 241 8.49 -6.18 23.13
CA ALA A 241 8.33 -4.74 23.18
C ALA A 241 8.83 -4.15 24.49
N ILE A 242 8.48 -4.80 25.65
CA ILE A 242 8.98 -4.40 26.97
C ILE A 242 10.50 -4.48 27.00
N ALA A 243 11.11 -5.58 26.48
CA ALA A 243 12.54 -5.76 26.44
C ALA A 243 13.28 -4.67 25.67
N CYS A 244 12.74 -4.24 24.53
CA CYS A 244 13.28 -3.12 23.75
C CYS A 244 13.26 -1.82 24.54
N GLU A 245 12.17 -1.52 25.25
CA GLU A 245 12.06 -0.30 26.05
C GLU A 245 12.96 -0.33 27.28
N CYS A 246 13.15 -1.51 27.92
CA CYS A 246 14.14 -1.69 28.99
C CYS A 246 15.59 -1.47 28.47
N ALA A 247 15.92 -2.03 27.30
CA ALA A 247 17.20 -1.80 26.67
C ALA A 247 17.39 -0.32 26.25
N SER A 248 16.30 0.35 25.85
CA SER A 248 16.27 1.77 25.53
C SER A 248 16.71 2.64 26.71
N ARG A 249 16.29 2.32 27.93
CA ARG A 249 16.71 3.05 29.14
C ARG A 249 18.22 2.92 29.44
N GLN A 250 18.87 1.94 28.81
CA GLN A 250 20.31 1.71 28.88
C GLN A 250 21.03 2.07 27.57
N GLY A 251 20.36 2.79 26.65
CA GLY A 251 20.92 3.28 25.38
C GLY A 251 21.10 2.19 24.30
N LYS A 252 20.52 1.00 24.49
CA LYS A 252 20.71 -0.17 23.59
C LYS A 252 19.40 -0.65 22.93
N PHE A 253 18.51 0.30 22.60
CA PHE A 253 17.23 -0.05 21.93
C PHE A 253 17.44 -0.80 20.64
N TRP A 254 18.29 -0.28 19.76
CA TRP A 254 18.44 -0.80 18.41
C TRP A 254 19.15 -2.15 18.36
N GLU A 255 20.07 -2.38 19.26
CA GLU A 255 20.75 -3.68 19.39
C GLU A 255 19.75 -4.76 19.85
N MET A 256 18.87 -4.46 20.81
CA MET A 256 17.81 -5.36 21.25
C MET A 256 16.79 -5.58 20.13
N HIS A 257 16.34 -4.52 19.48
CA HIS A 257 15.41 -4.55 18.36
C HIS A 257 15.92 -5.45 17.22
N ASP A 258 17.17 -5.24 16.76
CA ASP A 258 17.71 -5.98 15.63
C ASP A 258 17.90 -7.47 16.00
N LEU A 259 18.34 -7.79 17.23
CA LEU A 259 18.41 -9.16 17.71
C LEU A 259 17.06 -9.85 17.76
N LEU A 260 16.02 -9.19 18.26
CA LEU A 260 14.67 -9.77 18.39
C LEU A 260 14.04 -10.07 17.03
N PHE A 261 14.26 -9.22 16.03
CA PHE A 261 13.79 -9.50 14.67
C PHE A 261 14.55 -10.66 14.00
N GLU A 262 15.80 -10.92 14.39
CA GLU A 262 16.62 -12.00 13.84
C GLU A 262 16.34 -13.36 14.49
N LEU A 263 15.62 -13.40 15.61
CA LEU A 263 15.21 -14.67 16.24
C LEU A 263 14.22 -15.43 15.36
N THR A 264 14.37 -16.74 15.30
CA THR A 264 13.41 -17.62 14.59
C THR A 264 12.08 -17.73 15.32
N ASN A 265 12.13 -17.75 16.65
CA ASN A 265 10.95 -17.87 17.52
C ASN A 265 10.71 -16.60 18.31
N TYR A 266 9.54 -16.45 18.86
CA TYR A 266 9.23 -15.38 19.82
C TYR A 266 9.80 -15.77 21.20
N PRO A 267 10.63 -14.92 21.83
CA PRO A 267 11.29 -15.26 23.07
C PRO A 267 10.32 -15.17 24.26
N ASP A 268 10.53 -16.06 25.21
CA ASP A 268 9.95 -15.94 26.54
C ASP A 268 10.79 -15.01 27.46
N THR A 269 10.31 -14.78 28.66
CA THR A 269 10.99 -13.92 29.66
C THR A 269 12.39 -14.44 29.98
N THR A 270 12.59 -15.77 30.02
CA THR A 270 13.91 -16.38 30.33
C THR A 270 14.90 -16.11 29.20
N GLU A 271 14.46 -16.25 27.95
CA GLU A 271 15.28 -15.94 26.77
C GLU A 271 15.64 -14.46 26.71
N ILE A 272 14.68 -13.57 27.01
CA ILE A 272 14.91 -12.12 27.12
C ILE A 272 15.99 -11.80 28.15
N MET A 273 15.95 -12.39 29.35
CA MET A 273 16.96 -12.17 30.38
C MET A 273 18.35 -12.68 29.94
N ASN A 274 18.41 -13.80 29.19
CA ASN A 274 19.65 -14.30 28.62
C ASN A 274 20.20 -13.39 27.52
N ILE A 275 19.32 -12.81 26.67
CA ILE A 275 19.71 -11.82 25.66
C ILE A 275 20.26 -10.57 26.35
N ALA A 276 19.55 -10.03 27.33
CA ALA A 276 20.00 -8.86 28.11
C ALA A 276 21.37 -9.07 28.75
N LYS A 277 21.63 -10.30 29.26
CA LYS A 277 22.94 -10.68 29.80
C LYS A 277 24.03 -10.71 28.71
N LYS A 278 23.74 -11.30 27.55
CA LYS A 278 24.68 -11.33 26.42
C LYS A 278 24.99 -9.94 25.86
N MET A 279 24.03 -9.02 25.94
CA MET A 279 24.20 -7.61 25.56
C MET A 279 24.94 -6.79 26.62
N GLU A 280 25.38 -7.42 27.73
CA GLU A 280 26.06 -6.73 28.85
C GLU A 280 25.22 -5.58 29.46
N LEU A 281 23.89 -5.76 29.50
CA LEU A 281 23.01 -4.83 30.18
C LEU A 281 23.11 -4.99 31.71
N ASN A 282 22.85 -3.90 32.43
CA ASN A 282 22.67 -3.99 33.88
C ASN A 282 21.42 -4.81 34.19
N LEU A 283 21.58 -6.08 34.52
CA LEU A 283 20.46 -7.02 34.74
C LEU A 283 19.59 -6.65 35.92
N HIS A 284 20.16 -6.02 36.97
CA HIS A 284 19.37 -5.57 38.10
C HIS A 284 18.38 -4.46 37.65
N GLN A 285 18.88 -3.44 36.99
CA GLN A 285 18.06 -2.37 36.45
C GLN A 285 17.08 -2.90 35.40
N PHE A 286 17.52 -3.78 34.50
CA PHE A 286 16.66 -4.36 33.47
C PHE A 286 15.47 -5.11 34.05
N ARG A 287 15.64 -5.85 35.15
CA ARG A 287 14.52 -6.53 35.84
C ARG A 287 13.54 -5.54 36.49
N LEU A 288 14.04 -4.46 37.08
CA LEU A 288 13.19 -3.41 37.65
C LEU A 288 12.36 -2.72 36.55
N ASP A 289 13.02 -2.40 35.45
CA ASP A 289 12.35 -1.79 34.29
C ASP A 289 11.34 -2.75 33.65
N PHE A 290 11.62 -4.07 33.61
CA PHE A 290 10.74 -5.07 32.99
C PHE A 290 9.38 -5.22 33.70
N ILE A 291 9.31 -4.90 34.98
CA ILE A 291 8.08 -4.91 35.78
C ILE A 291 7.49 -3.51 35.97
N ASP A 292 8.10 -2.50 35.36
CA ASP A 292 7.60 -1.11 35.47
C ASP A 292 6.38 -0.90 34.58
N SER A 293 5.23 -0.72 35.20
CA SER A 293 3.96 -0.51 34.52
C SER A 293 3.94 0.74 33.62
N THR A 294 4.84 1.69 33.81
CA THR A 294 4.93 2.87 32.97
C THR A 294 5.39 2.52 31.54
N ILE A 295 6.23 1.51 31.37
CA ILE A 295 6.64 1.00 30.05
C ILE A 295 5.42 0.46 29.30
N VAL A 296 4.65 -0.41 29.97
CA VAL A 296 3.42 -0.99 29.40
C VAL A 296 2.45 0.13 29.00
N SER A 297 2.16 1.04 29.92
CA SER A 297 1.24 2.17 29.67
C SER A 297 1.69 3.07 28.51
N ASN A 298 3.00 3.30 28.37
CA ASN A 298 3.54 4.11 27.26
C ASN A 298 3.38 3.39 25.90
N ILE A 299 3.62 2.08 25.83
CA ILE A 299 3.42 1.30 24.61
C ILE A 299 1.94 1.30 24.21
N GLU A 300 1.04 1.07 25.16
CA GLU A 300 -0.41 1.11 24.93
C GLU A 300 -0.91 2.49 24.50
N ASN A 301 -0.41 3.55 25.12
CA ASN A 301 -0.75 4.93 24.72
C ASN A 301 -0.26 5.22 23.29
N ASN A 302 0.94 4.76 22.95
CA ASN A 302 1.48 4.91 21.60
C ASN A 302 0.63 4.14 20.57
N PHE A 303 0.20 2.92 20.90
CA PHE A 303 -0.73 2.16 20.07
C PHE A 303 -2.03 2.94 19.84
N ARG A 304 -2.67 3.47 20.89
CA ARG A 304 -3.89 4.27 20.76
C ARG A 304 -3.68 5.52 19.89
N ASN A 305 -2.56 6.21 20.08
CA ASN A 305 -2.21 7.40 19.26
C ASN A 305 -2.03 7.06 17.78
N ILE A 306 -1.35 5.98 17.48
CA ILE A 306 -1.12 5.52 16.10
C ILE A 306 -2.44 5.08 15.48
N HIS A 307 -3.23 4.27 16.18
CA HIS A 307 -4.53 3.79 15.71
C HIS A 307 -5.52 4.94 15.44
N SER A 308 -5.53 5.96 16.29
CA SER A 308 -6.40 7.14 16.11
C SER A 308 -6.06 7.97 14.87
N LYS A 309 -4.89 7.72 14.24
CA LYS A 309 -4.47 8.33 12.98
C LYS A 309 -4.83 7.47 11.76
N GLY A 310 -5.68 6.46 11.95
CA GLY A 310 -6.16 5.59 10.89
C GLY A 310 -5.14 4.57 10.40
N ILE A 311 -4.13 4.24 11.20
CA ILE A 311 -3.19 3.14 10.96
C ILE A 311 -3.74 1.90 11.66
N TYR A 312 -3.92 0.80 10.91
CA TYR A 312 -4.63 -0.39 11.39
C TYR A 312 -3.82 -1.69 11.32
N ALA A 313 -2.69 -1.70 10.59
CA ALA A 313 -1.95 -2.93 10.29
C ALA A 313 -0.44 -2.77 10.45
N THR A 314 0.26 -3.89 10.64
CA THR A 314 1.73 -4.01 10.67
C THR A 314 2.24 -5.03 9.66
N PRO A 315 3.42 -4.80 9.06
CA PRO A 315 4.19 -3.57 9.15
C PRO A 315 3.60 -2.44 8.28
N THR A 316 3.58 -1.22 8.80
CA THR A 316 3.28 -0.01 8.01
C THR A 316 4.55 0.82 7.91
N ILE A 317 4.93 1.17 6.68
CA ILE A 317 6.07 2.04 6.40
C ILE A 317 5.57 3.40 5.96
N ILE A 318 6.02 4.44 6.65
CA ILE A 318 5.71 5.84 6.33
C ILE A 318 7.02 6.56 6.01
N ILE A 319 7.10 7.13 4.80
CA ILE A 319 8.21 7.98 4.39
C ILE A 319 7.71 9.43 4.39
N ASN A 320 8.31 10.25 5.24
CA ASN A 320 7.78 11.56 5.62
C ASN A 320 6.33 11.40 6.13
N ASN A 321 5.33 11.83 5.38
CA ASN A 321 3.93 11.69 5.77
C ASN A 321 3.15 10.71 4.88
N LYS A 322 3.84 9.93 4.02
CA LYS A 322 3.20 9.06 3.02
C LYS A 322 3.40 7.59 3.37
N ALA A 323 2.31 6.85 3.51
CA ALA A 323 2.38 5.39 3.65
C ALA A 323 2.68 4.72 2.31
N ILE A 324 3.43 3.62 2.36
CA ILE A 324 3.68 2.74 1.23
C ILE A 324 2.64 1.61 1.26
N PHE A 325 2.03 1.32 0.12
CA PHE A 325 1.07 0.22 0.01
C PHE A 325 1.73 -1.15 0.15
N ASN A 326 2.84 -1.38 -0.55
CA ASN A 326 3.56 -2.66 -0.48
C ASN A 326 4.84 -2.53 0.35
N SER A 327 4.69 -2.63 1.67
CA SER A 327 5.80 -2.58 2.63
C SER A 327 6.82 -3.71 2.46
N ALA A 328 6.49 -4.78 1.73
CA ALA A 328 7.38 -5.88 1.35
C ALA A 328 8.18 -5.62 0.06
N SER A 329 8.03 -4.47 -0.58
CA SER A 329 8.75 -4.12 -1.79
C SER A 329 9.91 -3.16 -1.52
N PHE A 330 11.14 -3.68 -1.61
CA PHE A 330 12.34 -2.82 -1.54
C PHE A 330 12.32 -1.73 -2.62
N GLU A 331 11.84 -2.07 -3.82
CA GLU A 331 11.79 -1.13 -4.96
C GLU A 331 10.81 0.02 -4.70
N GLU A 332 9.60 -0.25 -4.16
CA GLU A 332 8.65 0.81 -3.82
C GLU A 332 9.16 1.72 -2.72
N ILE A 333 9.77 1.14 -1.67
CA ILE A 333 10.42 1.90 -0.60
C ILE A 333 11.51 2.78 -1.18
N GLU A 334 12.40 2.22 -1.99
CA GLU A 334 13.54 2.93 -2.57
C GLU A 334 13.10 4.07 -3.50
N ASN A 335 12.12 3.81 -4.38
CA ASN A 335 11.60 4.82 -5.30
C ASN A 335 11.03 6.04 -4.55
N LEU A 336 10.27 5.81 -3.48
CA LEU A 336 9.73 6.92 -2.70
C LEU A 336 10.83 7.65 -1.91
N LEU A 337 11.80 6.91 -1.34
CA LEU A 337 12.94 7.52 -0.66
C LEU A 337 13.76 8.41 -1.59
N LEU A 338 14.04 7.94 -2.81
CA LEU A 338 14.78 8.72 -3.81
C LEU A 338 13.99 9.96 -4.23
N ALA A 339 12.70 9.83 -4.50
CA ALA A 339 11.84 10.97 -4.81
C ALA A 339 11.84 12.03 -3.70
N GLU A 340 11.74 11.61 -2.43
CA GLU A 340 11.78 12.54 -1.29
C GLU A 340 13.18 13.18 -1.07
N LEU A 341 14.26 12.49 -1.49
CA LEU A 341 15.61 13.02 -1.44
C LEU A 341 15.93 14.00 -2.56
N GLU A 342 15.21 13.91 -3.71
CA GLU A 342 15.42 14.78 -4.88
C GLU A 342 14.62 16.09 -4.82
N ILE A 343 13.55 16.15 -4.02
CA ILE A 343 12.70 17.36 -3.84
C ILE A 343 13.47 18.52 -3.16
N LYS A 344 14.74 18.40 -2.94
CA LYS A 344 15.65 19.40 -2.35
C LYS A 344 16.64 19.94 -3.36
#